data_c804e34f3fb0e08c6f921de5327a1a01
#
_entry.id   c804e34f3fb0e08c6f921de5327a1a01
#
_cell.length_a   1.000
_cell.length_b   1.000
_cell.length_c   1.000
_cell.angle_alpha   90.00
_cell.angle_beta   90.00
_cell.angle_gamma   90.00
#
_symmetry.space_group_name_H-M   'P 1'
#
loop_
_entity.id
_entity.type
_entity.pdbx_description
1 polymer ?
#
loop_
_entity_poly.entity_id
_entity_poly.type
_entity_poly.pdbx_seq_one_letter_code
_entity_poly.pdbx_strand_id
1 'polypeptide(L)'
;MNTMTDTITYEGRQLPARPITVLVAALGGEGGGVLADWLVAAATAAGYPVQSTSIPGVAQRTGATTYYVELYPAKRDVLDGRRPVLALTPSPGNVDLMVASELVEAGRAMQNGFVSPERTTLVASTHRIYTVAEKMAMGDGRADTDRIVKAAGELAKRAVLFDMAEATARSGTVISAVLFGAMAGAGVLPLSRAACEEAIRRGGKGIEASLRGFALGYAHATGEATTPSPVELKAWHTSPVERVRSAFAGETHRILEEGVARTADYQDTAYATLYLDRLEPIAKLDRDGGGGAAGYKLTNETGRFLALWMCYEDVIRVADLKSRRSRFERVRAEVQAKPDEPVHIVEYLKPGVEEVAAVLPPRLSRWLTGWAARKGLTDKLNVGMYVKTTSLFGFLQLRTLAAMRRLRRMTARYHDEQPLIDRWLAAIRAAAGRDLGLALEIALCGRLIKGYGETHRRAKANFLRIMDTIAEGGTFASDVARAAAIKAAREAALADPEGRKLEQSLEAVGIAPQPPRAKPLTFFRRPPGGEKRAA
;
A
#
# COMPACT_ATOMS: atom_id res chain seq x y z
N MET A 1 -16.05 44.90 22.83
CA MET A 1 -16.64 43.83 22.00
C MET A 1 -16.73 42.58 22.87
N ASN A 2 -17.96 42.28 23.34
CA ASN A 2 -18.20 41.17 24.24
C ASN A 2 -18.03 39.86 23.48
N THR A 3 -16.97 39.14 23.71
CA THR A 3 -16.85 37.72 23.31
C THR A 3 -17.76 36.92 24.26
N MET A 4 -19.06 36.90 23.99
CA MET A 4 -19.91 35.83 24.52
C MET A 4 -19.30 34.51 23.99
N THR A 5 -18.78 33.70 24.86
CA THR A 5 -18.43 32.31 24.58
C THR A 5 -19.77 31.60 24.32
N ASP A 6 -20.18 31.60 23.04
CA ASP A 6 -21.38 30.88 22.59
C ASP A 6 -21.17 29.37 22.75
N THR A 7 -21.36 28.89 23.96
CA THR A 7 -21.31 27.46 24.28
C THR A 7 -22.64 27.05 24.91
N ILE A 8 -23.05 25.84 24.59
CA ILE A 8 -24.18 25.14 25.23
C ILE A 8 -23.65 23.94 26.00
N THR A 9 -24.30 23.58 27.11
CA THR A 9 -23.93 22.41 27.89
C THR A 9 -24.77 21.20 27.47
N TYR A 10 -24.12 20.10 27.07
CA TYR A 10 -24.76 18.83 26.79
C TYR A 10 -24.05 17.72 27.56
N GLU A 11 -24.79 16.96 28.36
CA GLU A 11 -24.24 15.89 29.23
C GLU A 11 -22.97 16.34 30.01
N GLY A 12 -22.99 17.58 30.54
CA GLY A 12 -21.86 18.17 31.26
C GLY A 12 -20.69 18.66 30.39
N ARG A 13 -20.81 18.59 29.08
CA ARG A 13 -19.80 19.09 28.11
C ARG A 13 -20.20 20.45 27.57
N GLN A 14 -19.22 21.34 27.43
CA GLN A 14 -19.38 22.63 26.74
C GLN A 14 -19.25 22.43 25.24
N LEU A 15 -20.29 22.72 24.47
CA LEU A 15 -20.34 22.65 23.01
C LEU A 15 -20.53 24.04 22.41
N PRO A 16 -20.00 24.35 21.23
CA PRO A 16 -20.21 25.62 20.59
C PRO A 16 -21.68 25.82 20.20
N ALA A 17 -22.22 27.04 20.40
CA ALA A 17 -23.59 27.38 20.00
C ALA A 17 -23.77 27.61 18.48
N ARG A 18 -22.77 27.30 17.70
CA ARG A 18 -22.73 27.27 16.23
C ARG A 18 -22.84 25.82 15.72
N PRO A 19 -23.11 25.61 14.43
CA PRO A 19 -23.06 24.25 13.86
C PRO A 19 -21.73 23.56 14.15
N ILE A 20 -21.79 22.29 14.52
CA ILE A 20 -20.66 21.36 14.57
C ILE A 20 -20.47 20.83 13.16
N THR A 21 -19.25 20.96 12.67
CA THR A 21 -18.89 20.63 11.29
C THR A 21 -18.08 19.34 11.24
N VAL A 22 -18.55 18.39 10.44
CA VAL A 22 -17.92 17.08 10.24
C VAL A 22 -17.57 16.90 8.78
N LEU A 23 -16.32 16.58 8.49
CA LEU A 23 -15.86 16.24 7.15
C LEU A 23 -15.35 14.81 7.13
N VAL A 24 -15.97 13.95 6.34
CA VAL A 24 -15.58 12.54 6.16
C VAL A 24 -14.96 12.37 4.79
N ALA A 25 -13.72 11.93 4.74
CA ALA A 25 -13.03 11.52 3.51
C ALA A 25 -12.90 9.99 3.50
N ALA A 26 -13.67 9.32 2.64
CA ALA A 26 -13.67 7.88 2.54
C ALA A 26 -13.38 7.42 1.11
N LEU A 27 -12.52 6.42 0.97
CA LEU A 27 -12.25 5.81 -0.33
C LEU A 27 -13.50 5.09 -0.85
N GLY A 28 -13.60 4.98 -2.18
CA GLY A 28 -14.68 4.26 -2.81
C GLY A 28 -14.77 2.80 -2.32
N GLY A 29 -15.96 2.38 -1.89
CA GLY A 29 -16.18 1.04 -1.32
C GLY A 29 -16.01 0.91 0.20
N GLU A 30 -15.50 1.93 0.90
CA GLU A 30 -15.27 1.89 2.36
C GLU A 30 -16.48 2.35 3.20
N GLY A 31 -17.62 2.56 2.54
CA GLY A 31 -18.88 2.83 3.22
C GLY A 31 -19.02 4.24 3.82
N GLY A 32 -18.34 5.25 3.23
CA GLY A 32 -18.46 6.64 3.68
C GLY A 32 -19.88 7.19 3.64
N GLY A 33 -20.69 6.80 2.63
CA GLY A 33 -22.10 7.15 2.57
C GLY A 33 -22.90 6.53 3.71
N VAL A 34 -22.67 5.26 4.03
CA VAL A 34 -23.32 4.57 5.16
C VAL A 34 -22.96 5.25 6.48
N LEU A 35 -21.71 5.66 6.65
CA LEU A 35 -21.26 6.42 7.82
C LEU A 35 -22.00 7.75 7.96
N ALA A 36 -22.11 8.51 6.87
CA ALA A 36 -22.85 9.77 6.85
C ALA A 36 -24.34 9.56 7.15
N ASP A 37 -24.96 8.52 6.58
CA ASP A 37 -26.35 8.17 6.82
C ASP A 37 -26.60 7.79 8.30
N TRP A 38 -25.74 7.01 8.93
CA TRP A 38 -25.83 6.69 10.36
C TRP A 38 -25.70 7.93 11.23
N LEU A 39 -24.77 8.84 10.91
CA LEU A 39 -24.60 10.10 11.63
C LEU A 39 -25.85 10.97 11.53
N VAL A 40 -26.41 11.13 10.33
CA VAL A 40 -27.65 11.89 10.08
C VAL A 40 -28.83 11.24 10.80
N ALA A 41 -28.96 9.90 10.74
CA ALA A 41 -30.02 9.17 11.42
C ALA A 41 -29.95 9.34 12.94
N ALA A 42 -28.75 9.21 13.54
CA ALA A 42 -28.54 9.39 14.97
C ALA A 42 -28.88 10.83 15.41
N ALA A 43 -28.41 11.83 14.67
CA ALA A 43 -28.66 13.25 14.97
C ALA A 43 -30.16 13.59 14.84
N THR A 44 -30.81 13.11 13.79
CA THR A 44 -32.26 13.33 13.57
C THR A 44 -33.10 12.67 14.64
N ALA A 45 -32.79 11.43 15.01
CA ALA A 45 -33.49 10.70 16.08
C ALA A 45 -33.30 11.36 17.44
N ALA A 46 -32.14 11.98 17.68
CA ALA A 46 -31.86 12.75 18.90
C ALA A 46 -32.48 14.16 18.91
N GLY A 47 -33.18 14.56 17.82
CA GLY A 47 -33.89 15.82 17.69
C GLY A 47 -33.04 17.02 17.21
N TYR A 48 -31.80 16.79 16.77
CA TYR A 48 -30.94 17.87 16.28
C TYR A 48 -31.21 18.22 14.82
N PRO A 49 -31.18 19.53 14.43
CA PRO A 49 -31.07 19.91 13.04
C PRO A 49 -29.75 19.44 12.45
N VAL A 50 -29.81 18.72 11.34
CA VAL A 50 -28.64 18.17 10.65
C VAL A 50 -28.82 18.26 9.16
N GLN A 51 -27.75 18.52 8.43
CA GLN A 51 -27.68 18.54 6.98
C GLN A 51 -26.41 17.83 6.52
N SER A 52 -26.55 17.03 5.47
CA SER A 52 -25.44 16.33 4.85
C SER A 52 -25.37 16.63 3.37
N THR A 53 -24.16 16.78 2.86
CA THR A 53 -23.86 16.86 1.43
C THR A 53 -22.73 15.92 1.08
N SER A 54 -22.72 15.43 -0.16
CA SER A 54 -21.63 14.61 -0.67
C SER A 54 -20.99 15.27 -1.89
N ILE A 55 -19.69 15.33 -1.89
CA ILE A 55 -18.90 15.77 -3.04
C ILE A 55 -18.22 14.50 -3.58
N PRO A 56 -18.74 13.93 -4.68
CA PRO A 56 -18.15 12.73 -5.25
C PRO A 56 -16.72 13.04 -5.70
N GLY A 57 -15.75 12.37 -5.13
CA GLY A 57 -14.40 12.35 -5.67
C GLY A 57 -14.47 11.79 -7.09
N VAL A 58 -13.69 12.36 -8.01
CA VAL A 58 -13.63 11.83 -9.38
C VAL A 58 -12.95 10.45 -9.28
N ALA A 59 -13.76 9.41 -9.13
CA ALA A 59 -13.35 8.02 -8.87
C ALA A 59 -12.34 7.48 -9.91
N GLN A 60 -12.24 8.10 -11.08
CA GLN A 60 -11.29 7.77 -12.13
C GLN A 60 -9.85 8.24 -11.85
N ARG A 61 -9.62 9.08 -10.82
CA ARG A 61 -8.30 9.64 -10.49
C ARG A 61 -7.92 9.53 -9.02
N THR A 62 -8.37 8.48 -8.31
CA THR A 62 -7.92 8.19 -6.94
C THR A 62 -8.20 9.27 -5.89
N GLY A 63 -9.43 9.77 -5.82
CA GLY A 63 -9.88 10.65 -4.76
C GLY A 63 -10.88 9.95 -3.85
N ALA A 64 -10.83 10.25 -2.55
CA ALA A 64 -11.91 9.89 -1.64
C ALA A 64 -13.18 10.67 -2.02
N THR A 65 -14.34 10.04 -1.83
CA THR A 65 -15.59 10.79 -1.77
C THR A 65 -15.64 11.51 -0.42
N THR A 66 -15.90 12.80 -0.43
CA THR A 66 -16.05 13.56 0.80
C THR A 66 -17.52 13.76 1.13
N TYR A 67 -17.86 13.56 2.41
CA TYR A 67 -19.18 13.82 2.96
C TYR A 67 -19.04 14.93 3.98
N TYR A 68 -19.80 16.00 3.81
CA TYR A 68 -19.83 17.12 4.73
C TYR A 68 -21.15 17.12 5.50
N VAL A 69 -21.07 17.14 6.80
CA VAL A 69 -22.23 17.13 7.68
C VAL A 69 -22.13 18.30 8.64
N GLU A 70 -23.19 19.11 8.71
CA GLU A 70 -23.38 20.10 9.75
C GLU A 70 -24.51 19.68 10.68
N LEU A 71 -24.24 19.74 11.98
CA LEU A 71 -25.19 19.44 13.04
C LEU A 71 -25.29 20.65 13.98
N TYR A 72 -26.49 21.21 14.15
CA TYR A 72 -26.67 22.28 15.10
C TYR A 72 -26.91 21.71 16.51
N PRO A 73 -26.10 22.10 17.52
CA PRO A 73 -26.06 21.40 18.82
C PRO A 73 -27.22 21.74 19.79
N ALA A 74 -28.26 22.41 19.33
CA ALA A 74 -29.51 22.60 20.08
C ALA A 74 -30.64 21.79 19.44
N LYS A 75 -31.45 21.13 20.26
CA LYS A 75 -32.58 20.34 19.80
C LYS A 75 -33.69 21.24 19.21
N ARG A 76 -34.46 20.66 18.28
CA ARG A 76 -35.53 21.38 17.57
C ARG A 76 -36.62 21.95 18.48
N ASP A 77 -36.94 21.27 19.58
CA ASP A 77 -37.91 21.70 20.60
C ASP A 77 -37.47 22.98 21.33
N VAL A 78 -36.16 23.20 21.51
CA VAL A 78 -35.58 24.39 22.15
C VAL A 78 -35.49 25.58 21.19
N LEU A 79 -35.62 25.34 19.88
CA LEU A 79 -35.43 26.36 18.87
C LEU A 79 -36.71 27.19 18.57
N ASP A 80 -37.84 26.94 19.22
CA ASP A 80 -39.11 27.68 19.03
C ASP A 80 -39.48 27.90 17.56
N GLY A 81 -39.35 26.85 16.72
CA GLY A 81 -39.64 26.94 15.30
C GLY A 81 -38.57 27.63 14.44
N ARG A 82 -37.50 28.16 15.03
CA ARG A 82 -36.36 28.70 14.28
C ARG A 82 -35.61 27.62 13.58
N ARG A 83 -35.15 27.90 12.37
CA ARG A 83 -34.34 26.96 11.58
C ARG A 83 -32.93 27.50 11.44
N PRO A 84 -31.90 26.81 11.96
CA PRO A 84 -30.52 27.24 11.75
C PRO A 84 -30.17 27.10 10.26
N VAL A 85 -29.36 28.03 9.78
CA VAL A 85 -28.79 27.96 8.43
C VAL A 85 -27.55 27.11 8.51
N LEU A 86 -27.53 26.04 7.72
CA LEU A 86 -26.42 25.07 7.64
C LEU A 86 -25.74 25.19 6.28
N ALA A 87 -24.41 25.11 6.25
CA ALA A 87 -23.63 25.24 5.03
C ALA A 87 -23.63 23.94 4.24
N LEU A 88 -23.41 24.04 2.92
CA LEU A 88 -23.33 22.88 2.02
C LEU A 88 -21.89 22.41 1.77
N THR A 89 -20.90 23.23 2.10
CA THR A 89 -19.49 22.96 1.81
C THR A 89 -18.62 23.31 3.00
N PRO A 90 -17.55 22.52 3.26
CA PRO A 90 -16.60 22.82 4.32
C PRO A 90 -15.77 24.06 3.99
N SER A 91 -15.41 24.84 5.02
CA SER A 91 -14.43 25.92 4.91
C SER A 91 -13.13 25.52 5.60
N PRO A 92 -11.96 25.79 5.00
CA PRO A 92 -10.67 25.59 5.66
C PRO A 92 -10.62 26.28 7.04
N GLY A 93 -10.00 25.60 8.02
CA GLY A 93 -9.94 26.06 9.42
C GLY A 93 -11.26 25.98 10.21
N ASN A 94 -12.35 25.54 9.59
CA ASN A 94 -13.69 25.49 10.21
C ASN A 94 -14.28 24.09 10.35
N VAL A 95 -13.45 23.06 10.42
CA VAL A 95 -13.87 21.68 10.62
C VAL A 95 -13.62 21.27 12.08
N ASP A 96 -14.68 20.85 12.79
CA ASP A 96 -14.58 20.38 14.18
C ASP A 96 -14.14 18.92 14.28
N LEU A 97 -14.64 18.08 13.35
CA LEU A 97 -14.31 16.68 13.28
C LEU A 97 -13.93 16.29 11.85
N MET A 98 -12.67 16.02 11.63
CA MET A 98 -12.17 15.47 10.37
C MET A 98 -12.01 13.95 10.49
N VAL A 99 -12.62 13.22 9.58
CA VAL A 99 -12.62 11.74 9.57
C VAL A 99 -12.03 11.25 8.26
N ALA A 100 -11.01 10.39 8.33
CA ALA A 100 -10.38 9.81 7.16
C ALA A 100 -10.32 8.29 7.26
N SER A 101 -10.84 7.60 6.26
CA SER A 101 -10.83 6.13 6.23
C SER A 101 -9.45 5.56 5.96
N GLU A 102 -8.49 6.38 5.45
CA GLU A 102 -7.14 6.00 5.09
C GLU A 102 -6.17 7.16 5.36
N LEU A 103 -4.90 6.85 5.63
CA LEU A 103 -3.92 7.81 6.14
C LEU A 103 -3.58 8.94 5.13
N VAL A 104 -3.51 8.66 3.83
CA VAL A 104 -3.21 9.70 2.82
C VAL A 104 -4.36 10.70 2.71
N GLU A 105 -5.59 10.27 2.92
CA GLU A 105 -6.73 11.19 2.92
C GLU A 105 -6.69 12.13 4.14
N ALA A 106 -6.20 11.64 5.29
CA ALA A 106 -5.88 12.53 6.42
C ALA A 106 -4.79 13.55 6.04
N GLY A 107 -3.73 13.10 5.34
CA GLY A 107 -2.68 13.98 4.82
C GLY A 107 -3.21 15.04 3.87
N ARG A 108 -4.11 14.68 2.96
CA ARG A 108 -4.77 15.62 2.05
C ARG A 108 -5.65 16.63 2.78
N ALA A 109 -6.39 16.18 3.79
CA ALA A 109 -7.21 17.08 4.61
C ALA A 109 -6.36 18.13 5.33
N MET A 110 -5.19 17.74 5.85
CA MET A 110 -4.22 18.66 6.44
C MET A 110 -3.67 19.65 5.39
N GLN A 111 -3.27 19.18 4.21
CA GLN A 111 -2.79 20.04 3.11
C GLN A 111 -3.83 21.04 2.64
N ASN A 112 -5.10 20.65 2.63
CA ASN A 112 -6.21 21.51 2.23
C ASN A 112 -6.69 22.47 3.35
N GLY A 113 -6.02 22.45 4.52
CA GLY A 113 -6.34 23.32 5.64
C GLY A 113 -7.64 22.96 6.39
N PHE A 114 -8.13 21.71 6.25
CA PHE A 114 -9.32 21.25 6.99
C PHE A 114 -9.00 20.77 8.40
N VAL A 115 -7.73 20.69 8.76
CA VAL A 115 -7.27 20.33 10.10
C VAL A 115 -6.53 21.51 10.69
N SER A 116 -6.94 21.95 11.90
CA SER A 116 -6.29 23.04 12.62
C SER A 116 -6.08 22.68 14.09
N PRO A 117 -4.98 23.15 14.73
CA PRO A 117 -4.65 22.82 16.10
C PRO A 117 -5.61 23.43 17.13
N GLU A 118 -6.27 24.53 16.77
CA GLU A 118 -7.21 25.20 17.67
C GLU A 118 -8.56 24.49 17.73
N ARG A 119 -8.92 23.76 16.66
CA ARG A 119 -10.31 23.34 16.48
C ARG A 119 -10.52 21.87 16.17
N THR A 120 -9.75 21.32 15.24
CA THR A 120 -10.10 20.05 14.61
C THR A 120 -9.67 18.83 15.43
N THR A 121 -10.62 17.98 15.77
CA THR A 121 -10.32 16.59 16.15
C THR A 121 -10.19 15.75 14.89
N LEU A 122 -9.04 15.12 14.69
CA LEU A 122 -8.77 14.23 13.56
C LEU A 122 -8.97 12.77 13.99
N VAL A 123 -9.88 12.06 13.33
CA VAL A 123 -10.07 10.60 13.48
C VAL A 123 -9.65 9.94 12.17
N ALA A 124 -8.57 9.17 12.17
CA ALA A 124 -8.11 8.56 10.93
C ALA A 124 -7.53 7.17 11.13
N SER A 125 -7.71 6.32 10.14
CA SER A 125 -7.04 5.03 10.09
C SER A 125 -5.58 5.19 9.66
N THR A 126 -4.68 4.46 10.31
CA THR A 126 -3.26 4.44 9.95
C THR A 126 -2.93 3.46 8.84
N HIS A 127 -3.87 2.59 8.44
CA HIS A 127 -3.63 1.70 7.31
C HIS A 127 -3.48 2.46 6.00
N ARG A 128 -2.84 1.81 5.02
CA ARG A 128 -2.49 2.44 3.76
C ARG A 128 -3.11 1.72 2.56
N ILE A 129 -3.79 2.49 1.72
CA ILE A 129 -4.17 2.08 0.37
C ILE A 129 -3.39 2.95 -0.60
N TYR A 130 -2.42 2.33 -1.30
CA TYR A 130 -1.57 3.07 -2.23
C TYR A 130 -2.38 3.63 -3.40
N THR A 131 -2.25 4.92 -3.62
CA THR A 131 -2.86 5.64 -4.73
C THR A 131 -2.30 5.16 -6.08
N VAL A 132 -2.98 5.48 -7.18
CA VAL A 132 -2.47 5.16 -8.53
C VAL A 132 -1.14 5.89 -8.78
N ALA A 133 -1.01 7.13 -8.33
CA ALA A 133 0.23 7.89 -8.46
C ALA A 133 1.40 7.20 -7.74
N GLU A 134 1.17 6.71 -6.51
CA GLU A 134 2.17 5.95 -5.76
C GLU A 134 2.52 4.61 -6.44
N LYS A 135 1.53 3.92 -7.01
CA LYS A 135 1.72 2.64 -7.73
C LYS A 135 2.40 2.82 -9.08
N MET A 136 2.17 3.94 -9.76
CA MET A 136 2.74 4.25 -11.07
C MET A 136 4.13 4.89 -10.98
N ALA A 137 4.52 5.39 -9.83
CA ALA A 137 5.84 5.97 -9.63
C ALA A 137 6.93 4.95 -9.95
N MET A 138 7.85 5.32 -10.80
CA MET A 138 8.97 4.47 -11.22
C MET A 138 9.98 4.24 -10.08
N GLY A 139 10.03 5.17 -9.10
CA GLY A 139 10.74 5.07 -7.84
C GLY A 139 9.84 4.58 -6.70
N ASP A 140 10.19 4.93 -5.48
CA ASP A 140 9.28 4.82 -4.33
C ASP A 140 8.38 6.05 -4.32
N GLY A 141 7.20 5.89 -4.91
CA GLY A 141 6.17 6.92 -4.91
C GLY A 141 5.33 6.97 -3.65
N ARG A 142 5.63 6.13 -2.65
CA ARG A 142 4.84 6.07 -1.42
C ARG A 142 5.00 7.36 -0.63
N ALA A 143 3.88 7.93 -0.20
CA ALA A 143 3.91 9.01 0.77
C ALA A 143 4.51 8.48 2.09
N ASP A 144 5.32 9.31 2.73
CA ASP A 144 5.96 8.99 4.01
C ASP A 144 4.88 8.94 5.11
N THR A 145 4.61 7.72 5.58
CA THR A 145 3.62 7.43 6.61
C THR A 145 3.95 8.13 7.92
N ASP A 146 5.21 8.07 8.35
CA ASP A 146 5.63 8.59 9.65
C ASP A 146 5.53 10.12 9.67
N ARG A 147 5.82 10.75 8.52
CA ARG A 147 5.66 12.19 8.35
C ARG A 147 4.20 12.62 8.43
N ILE A 148 3.27 11.83 7.86
CA ILE A 148 1.83 12.13 7.94
C ILE A 148 1.34 11.98 9.38
N VAL A 149 1.72 10.91 10.08
CA VAL A 149 1.34 10.67 11.48
C VAL A 149 1.88 11.78 12.39
N LYS A 150 3.15 12.19 12.20
CA LYS A 150 3.74 13.30 12.95
C LYS A 150 2.99 14.62 12.71
N ALA A 151 2.72 14.94 11.43
CA ALA A 151 1.96 16.13 11.07
C ALA A 151 0.53 16.12 11.66
N ALA A 152 -0.12 14.95 11.74
CA ALA A 152 -1.43 14.83 12.38
C ALA A 152 -1.40 15.18 13.88
N GLY A 153 -0.32 14.79 14.57
CA GLY A 153 -0.11 15.16 15.98
C GLY A 153 0.17 16.64 16.21
N GLU A 154 0.80 17.31 15.24
CA GLU A 154 1.16 18.74 15.34
C GLU A 154 0.04 19.68 14.87
N LEU A 155 -0.74 19.26 13.85
CA LEU A 155 -1.74 20.10 13.19
C LEU A 155 -3.17 19.87 13.67
N ALA A 156 -3.45 18.81 14.43
CA ALA A 156 -4.78 18.58 14.99
C ALA A 156 -4.83 18.99 16.47
N LYS A 157 -5.97 19.57 16.90
CA LYS A 157 -6.26 19.78 18.32
C LYS A 157 -6.20 18.50 19.13
N ARG A 158 -6.69 17.40 18.53
CA ARG A 158 -6.62 16.03 19.04
C ARG A 158 -6.58 15.08 17.84
N ALA A 159 -5.71 14.08 17.90
CA ALA A 159 -5.62 13.04 16.90
C ALA A 159 -5.98 11.67 17.51
N VAL A 160 -6.91 10.95 16.87
CA VAL A 160 -7.28 9.56 17.18
C VAL A 160 -6.86 8.71 15.99
N LEU A 161 -5.69 8.09 16.10
CA LEU A 161 -5.03 7.37 15.03
C LEU A 161 -4.78 5.91 15.45
N PHE A 162 -5.30 4.96 14.70
CA PHE A 162 -5.01 3.53 14.88
C PHE A 162 -5.31 2.76 13.59
N ASP A 163 -4.86 1.51 13.49
CA ASP A 163 -5.16 0.67 12.33
C ASP A 163 -6.61 0.17 12.37
N MET A 164 -7.49 0.89 11.69
CA MET A 164 -8.91 0.56 11.63
C MET A 164 -9.20 -0.59 10.65
N ALA A 165 -8.30 -0.89 9.71
CA ALA A 165 -8.43 -2.05 8.85
C ALA A 165 -8.22 -3.35 9.64
N GLU A 166 -7.26 -3.36 10.57
CA GLU A 166 -7.09 -4.47 11.51
C GLU A 166 -8.32 -4.63 12.42
N ALA A 167 -8.82 -3.53 13.02
CA ALA A 167 -10.04 -3.56 13.83
C ALA A 167 -11.26 -4.07 13.05
N THR A 168 -11.37 -3.70 11.76
CA THR A 168 -12.40 -4.15 10.83
C THR A 168 -12.31 -5.65 10.60
N ALA A 169 -11.10 -6.16 10.32
CA ALA A 169 -10.86 -7.59 10.12
C ALA A 169 -11.22 -8.42 11.37
N ARG A 170 -10.89 -7.91 12.56
CA ARG A 170 -11.20 -8.57 13.85
C ARG A 170 -12.70 -8.63 14.16
N SER A 171 -13.44 -7.57 13.83
CA SER A 171 -14.88 -7.49 14.07
C SER A 171 -15.73 -8.15 13.00
N GLY A 172 -15.13 -8.45 11.82
CA GLY A 172 -15.83 -9.04 10.68
C GLY A 172 -16.86 -8.08 10.06
N THR A 173 -16.59 -6.77 10.10
CA THR A 173 -17.48 -5.72 9.59
C THR A 173 -16.80 -4.86 8.50
N VAL A 174 -17.34 -3.68 8.27
CA VAL A 174 -16.79 -2.66 7.36
C VAL A 174 -16.18 -1.51 8.16
N ILE A 175 -15.17 -0.83 7.59
CA ILE A 175 -14.40 0.22 8.28
C ILE A 175 -15.29 1.39 8.74
N SER A 176 -16.37 1.69 8.04
CA SER A 176 -17.34 2.71 8.42
C SER A 176 -17.92 2.51 9.82
N ALA A 177 -18.12 1.25 10.27
CA ALA A 177 -18.61 0.97 11.61
C ALA A 177 -17.57 1.29 12.69
N VAL A 178 -16.29 0.98 12.44
CA VAL A 178 -15.16 1.31 13.32
C VAL A 178 -14.96 2.83 13.39
N LEU A 179 -15.00 3.51 12.23
CA LEU A 179 -14.93 4.97 12.14
C LEU A 179 -16.06 5.63 12.91
N PHE A 180 -17.31 5.14 12.77
CA PHE A 180 -18.45 5.72 13.47
C PHE A 180 -18.32 5.58 15.00
N GLY A 181 -17.79 4.45 15.47
CA GLY A 181 -17.46 4.27 16.90
C GLY A 181 -16.39 5.26 17.36
N ALA A 182 -15.31 5.43 16.58
CA ALA A 182 -14.25 6.37 16.91
C ALA A 182 -14.73 7.83 16.89
N MET A 183 -15.61 8.19 15.97
CA MET A 183 -16.27 9.51 15.93
C MET A 183 -17.11 9.77 17.18
N ALA A 184 -17.92 8.80 17.59
CA ALA A 184 -18.74 8.90 18.81
C ALA A 184 -17.87 9.01 20.07
N GLY A 185 -16.80 8.19 20.17
CA GLY A 185 -15.85 8.21 21.27
C GLY A 185 -14.94 9.44 21.31
N ALA A 186 -14.78 10.15 20.19
CA ALA A 186 -14.00 11.39 20.13
C ALA A 186 -14.60 12.56 20.94
N GLY A 187 -15.88 12.48 21.28
CA GLY A 187 -16.54 13.44 22.18
C GLY A 187 -16.81 14.82 21.58
N VAL A 188 -16.75 14.95 20.27
CA VAL A 188 -17.05 16.20 19.54
C VAL A 188 -18.55 16.35 19.28
N LEU A 189 -19.23 15.23 19.04
CA LEU A 189 -20.64 15.19 18.69
C LEU A 189 -21.54 15.18 19.93
N PRO A 190 -22.71 15.88 19.94
CA PRO A 190 -23.67 15.86 21.04
C PRO A 190 -24.58 14.63 20.95
N LEU A 191 -23.99 13.47 20.62
CA LEU A 191 -24.68 12.21 20.44
C LEU A 191 -24.22 11.20 21.48
N SER A 192 -25.17 10.56 22.15
CA SER A 192 -24.84 9.47 23.05
C SER A 192 -24.43 8.21 22.29
N ARG A 193 -23.64 7.37 22.94
CA ARG A 193 -23.26 6.05 22.40
C ARG A 193 -24.51 5.25 21.99
N ALA A 194 -25.53 5.23 22.84
CA ALA A 194 -26.77 4.50 22.58
C ALA A 194 -27.51 5.00 21.32
N ALA A 195 -27.54 6.33 21.09
CA ALA A 195 -28.15 6.91 19.88
C ALA A 195 -27.40 6.48 18.60
N CYS A 196 -26.07 6.42 18.65
CA CYS A 196 -25.26 5.95 17.53
C CYS A 196 -25.44 4.44 17.27
N GLU A 197 -25.47 3.61 18.32
CA GLU A 197 -25.74 2.17 18.20
C GLU A 197 -27.14 1.90 17.63
N GLU A 198 -28.14 2.67 18.03
CA GLU A 198 -29.50 2.54 17.51
C GLU A 198 -29.59 2.91 16.01
N ALA A 199 -28.82 3.90 15.57
CA ALA A 199 -28.74 4.23 14.13
C ALA A 199 -28.16 3.05 13.32
N ILE A 200 -27.19 2.31 13.85
CA ILE A 200 -26.66 1.10 13.24
C ILE A 200 -27.75 0.01 13.20
N ARG A 201 -28.50 -0.20 14.30
CA ARG A 201 -29.57 -1.21 14.35
C ARG A 201 -30.64 -0.99 13.29
N ARG A 202 -30.97 0.26 12.98
CA ARG A 202 -31.93 0.63 11.93
C ARG A 202 -31.39 0.44 10.52
N GLY A 203 -30.10 0.31 10.33
CA GLY A 203 -29.44 0.14 9.03
C GLY A 203 -29.66 -1.22 8.34
N GLY A 204 -30.23 -2.20 9.00
CA GLY A 204 -30.84 -3.41 8.42
C GLY A 204 -29.93 -4.55 7.99
N LYS A 205 -28.61 -4.39 7.82
CA LYS A 205 -27.70 -5.47 7.39
C LYS A 205 -26.41 -5.50 8.24
N GLY A 206 -25.97 -6.70 8.64
CA GLY A 206 -24.72 -6.89 9.35
C GLY A 206 -24.65 -6.18 10.70
N ILE A 207 -25.80 -6.02 11.38
CA ILE A 207 -25.95 -5.22 12.59
C ILE A 207 -24.97 -5.63 13.68
N GLU A 208 -24.93 -6.91 14.04
CA GLU A 208 -24.05 -7.40 15.11
C GLU A 208 -22.56 -7.19 14.82
N ALA A 209 -22.13 -7.41 13.57
CA ALA A 209 -20.77 -7.16 13.17
C ALA A 209 -20.44 -5.65 13.22
N SER A 210 -21.38 -4.80 12.76
CA SER A 210 -21.22 -3.35 12.80
C SER A 210 -21.18 -2.81 14.24
N LEU A 211 -22.00 -3.34 15.16
CA LEU A 211 -21.96 -2.98 16.57
C LEU A 211 -20.64 -3.39 17.24
N ARG A 212 -20.08 -4.57 16.90
CA ARG A 212 -18.74 -4.96 17.38
C ARG A 212 -17.66 -3.99 16.85
N GLY A 213 -17.71 -3.64 15.57
CA GLY A 213 -16.76 -2.66 14.99
C GLY A 213 -16.89 -1.28 15.62
N PHE A 214 -18.13 -0.82 15.83
CA PHE A 214 -18.42 0.43 16.53
C PHE A 214 -17.84 0.40 17.96
N ALA A 215 -18.06 -0.67 18.72
CA ALA A 215 -17.54 -0.80 20.08
C ALA A 215 -16.00 -0.74 20.13
N LEU A 216 -15.31 -1.37 19.17
CA LEU A 216 -13.85 -1.29 19.04
C LEU A 216 -13.38 0.13 18.74
N GLY A 217 -13.99 0.81 17.76
CA GLY A 217 -13.67 2.19 17.43
C GLY A 217 -13.89 3.14 18.61
N TYR A 218 -15.00 2.97 19.32
CA TYR A 218 -15.34 3.76 20.50
C TYR A 218 -14.31 3.58 21.62
N ALA A 219 -13.95 2.34 21.94
CA ALA A 219 -12.95 2.02 22.97
C ALA A 219 -11.57 2.60 22.65
N HIS A 220 -11.15 2.58 21.39
CA HIS A 220 -9.90 3.24 20.96
C HIS A 220 -9.95 4.76 21.15
N ALA A 221 -11.05 5.40 20.83
CA ALA A 221 -11.18 6.85 20.92
C ALA A 221 -11.32 7.33 22.37
N THR A 222 -11.90 6.54 23.26
CA THR A 222 -12.04 6.85 24.71
C THR A 222 -10.80 6.47 25.53
N GLY A 223 -9.85 5.72 24.95
CA GLY A 223 -8.69 5.20 25.68
C GLY A 223 -8.98 3.96 26.53
N GLU A 224 -10.17 3.37 26.38
CA GLU A 224 -10.55 2.12 27.07
C GLU A 224 -9.98 0.87 26.38
N ALA A 225 -9.43 1.04 25.16
CA ALA A 225 -8.81 -0.06 24.44
C ALA A 225 -7.49 -0.45 25.13
N THR A 226 -7.48 -1.58 25.81
CA THR A 226 -6.24 -2.27 26.17
C THR A 226 -5.52 -2.66 24.87
N THR A 227 -4.21 -2.41 24.81
CA THR A 227 -3.35 -2.84 23.70
C THR A 227 -3.66 -4.30 23.38
N PRO A 228 -4.04 -4.65 22.13
CA PRO A 228 -4.38 -6.03 21.83
C PRO A 228 -3.18 -6.92 22.05
N SER A 229 -3.40 -8.02 22.74
CA SER A 229 -2.49 -9.17 22.67
C SER A 229 -2.24 -9.52 21.20
N PRO A 230 -1.02 -9.86 20.80
CA PRO A 230 -0.73 -10.21 19.41
C PRO A 230 -1.75 -11.25 18.94
N VAL A 231 -2.43 -10.95 17.83
CA VAL A 231 -3.27 -11.94 17.17
C VAL A 231 -2.37 -13.13 16.86
N GLU A 232 -2.66 -14.28 17.43
CA GLU A 232 -2.06 -15.54 16.98
C GLU A 232 -2.34 -15.66 15.48
N LEU A 233 -1.33 -15.36 14.69
CA LEU A 233 -1.31 -15.72 13.29
C LEU A 233 -1.55 -17.23 13.26
N LYS A 234 -2.66 -17.67 12.67
CA LYS A 234 -2.95 -19.09 12.45
C LYS A 234 -1.66 -19.77 12.02
N ALA A 235 -1.29 -20.78 12.80
CA ALA A 235 -0.05 -21.53 12.69
C ALA A 235 0.27 -21.91 11.24
N TRP A 236 1.04 -21.09 10.58
CA TRP A 236 1.75 -21.40 9.36
C TRP A 236 3.12 -21.89 9.80
N HIS A 237 3.31 -23.22 9.76
CA HIS A 237 4.56 -23.91 10.00
C HIS A 237 5.54 -23.19 10.93
N THR A 238 5.50 -23.51 12.19
CA THR A 238 6.17 -22.88 13.34
C THR A 238 7.68 -22.66 13.19
N SER A 239 8.39 -23.47 12.41
CA SER A 239 9.84 -23.48 12.33
C SER A 239 10.51 -22.18 11.81
N PRO A 240 10.18 -21.59 10.61
CA PRO A 240 10.88 -20.37 10.17
C PRO A 240 10.53 -19.11 10.98
N VAL A 241 9.31 -19.00 11.52
CA VAL A 241 8.91 -17.86 12.37
C VAL A 241 9.59 -17.94 13.73
N GLU A 242 9.68 -19.13 14.33
CA GLU A 242 10.43 -19.35 15.57
C GLU A 242 11.92 -19.03 15.39
N ARG A 243 12.51 -19.36 14.22
CA ARG A 243 13.88 -19.00 13.90
C ARG A 243 14.07 -17.48 13.82
N VAL A 244 13.11 -16.71 13.28
CA VAL A 244 13.17 -15.25 13.32
C VAL A 244 13.28 -14.76 14.75
N ARG A 245 12.46 -15.26 15.66
CA ARG A 245 12.42 -14.84 17.05
C ARG A 245 13.65 -15.25 17.86
N SER A 246 14.27 -16.37 17.51
CA SER A 246 15.44 -16.88 18.23
C SER A 246 16.78 -16.38 17.69
N ALA A 247 16.91 -16.12 16.38
CA ALA A 247 18.19 -15.82 15.73
C ALA A 247 18.39 -14.34 15.39
N PHE A 248 17.31 -13.55 15.37
CA PHE A 248 17.34 -12.16 14.95
C PHE A 248 16.92 -11.20 16.08
N ALA A 249 17.34 -9.94 15.99
CA ALA A 249 17.01 -8.91 16.96
C ALA A 249 15.50 -8.53 16.89
N GLY A 250 14.89 -8.18 18.03
CA GLY A 250 13.46 -7.89 18.15
C GLY A 250 12.94 -6.82 17.18
N GLU A 251 13.76 -5.79 16.93
CA GLU A 251 13.45 -4.68 16.03
C GLU A 251 13.29 -5.11 14.56
N THR A 252 13.81 -6.29 14.21
CA THR A 252 13.73 -6.84 12.85
C THR A 252 12.56 -7.80 12.67
N HIS A 253 11.96 -8.31 13.75
CA HIS A 253 10.99 -9.41 13.69
C HIS A 253 9.84 -9.12 12.73
N ARG A 254 9.22 -7.95 12.80
CA ARG A 254 8.08 -7.59 11.94
C ARG A 254 8.40 -7.74 10.45
N ILE A 255 9.52 -7.18 10.01
CA ILE A 255 9.92 -7.21 8.58
C ILE A 255 10.29 -8.63 8.16
N LEU A 256 10.97 -9.38 9.01
CA LEU A 256 11.41 -10.74 8.69
C LEU A 256 10.26 -11.74 8.72
N GLU A 257 9.32 -11.62 9.65
CA GLU A 257 8.10 -12.44 9.67
C GLU A 257 7.23 -12.21 8.42
N GLU A 258 7.08 -10.95 7.96
CA GLU A 258 6.45 -10.63 6.68
C GLU A 258 7.23 -11.24 5.49
N GLY A 259 8.56 -11.21 5.52
CA GLY A 259 9.43 -11.83 4.51
C GLY A 259 9.27 -13.34 4.46
N VAL A 260 9.23 -14.01 5.61
CA VAL A 260 8.97 -15.46 5.75
C VAL A 260 7.59 -15.80 5.19
N ALA A 261 6.55 -15.09 5.61
CA ALA A 261 5.19 -15.32 5.12
C ALA A 261 5.08 -15.16 3.60
N ARG A 262 5.71 -14.11 3.05
CA ARG A 262 5.72 -13.82 1.61
C ARG A 262 6.46 -14.90 0.80
N THR A 263 7.64 -15.33 1.24
CA THR A 263 8.45 -16.33 0.54
C THR A 263 7.83 -17.72 0.64
N ALA A 264 7.22 -18.09 1.77
CA ALA A 264 6.46 -19.32 1.94
C ALA A 264 5.22 -19.34 1.03
N ASP A 265 4.44 -18.24 0.96
CA ASP A 265 3.29 -18.11 0.08
C ASP A 265 3.69 -18.14 -1.41
N TYR A 266 4.84 -17.56 -1.75
CA TYR A 266 5.35 -17.52 -3.12
C TYR A 266 5.78 -18.90 -3.61
N GLN A 267 6.50 -19.66 -2.79
CA GLN A 267 7.05 -20.96 -3.19
C GLN A 267 6.69 -22.06 -2.20
N ASP A 268 7.36 -22.15 -1.07
CA ASP A 268 7.20 -23.16 -0.02
C ASP A 268 7.99 -22.77 1.24
N THR A 269 7.82 -23.55 2.32
CA THR A 269 8.55 -23.34 3.59
C THR A 269 10.06 -23.44 3.43
N ALA A 270 10.57 -24.32 2.57
CA ALA A 270 12.01 -24.43 2.30
C ALA A 270 12.57 -23.19 1.62
N TYR A 271 11.76 -22.46 0.85
CA TYR A 271 12.15 -21.18 0.26
C TYR A 271 12.18 -20.05 1.29
N ALA A 272 11.28 -20.09 2.27
CA ALA A 272 11.33 -19.19 3.43
C ALA A 272 12.54 -19.47 4.34
N THR A 273 12.93 -20.73 4.48
CA THR A 273 14.19 -21.10 5.17
C THR A 273 15.40 -20.54 4.43
N LEU A 274 15.47 -20.72 3.10
CA LEU A 274 16.53 -20.14 2.27
C LEU A 274 16.63 -18.61 2.40
N TYR A 275 15.49 -17.92 2.54
CA TYR A 275 15.47 -16.47 2.80
C TYR A 275 16.20 -16.13 4.11
N LEU A 276 15.92 -16.86 5.19
CA LEU A 276 16.59 -16.65 6.47
C LEU A 276 18.07 -17.05 6.44
N ASP A 277 18.42 -18.18 5.78
CA ASP A 277 19.82 -18.63 5.62
C ASP A 277 20.68 -17.56 4.93
N ARG A 278 20.12 -16.87 3.94
CA ARG A 278 20.78 -15.78 3.22
C ARG A 278 20.96 -14.53 4.07
N LEU A 279 20.03 -14.27 4.97
CA LEU A 279 20.01 -13.04 5.76
C LEU A 279 20.82 -13.15 7.06
N GLU A 280 20.89 -14.32 7.66
CA GLU A 280 21.54 -14.54 8.97
C GLU A 280 23.02 -14.06 9.02
N PRO A 281 23.85 -14.31 7.99
CA PRO A 281 25.23 -13.79 7.98
C PRO A 281 25.29 -12.25 7.99
N ILE A 282 24.33 -11.57 7.36
CA ILE A 282 24.25 -10.12 7.32
C ILE A 282 23.76 -9.59 8.67
N ALA A 283 22.77 -10.21 9.27
CA ALA A 283 22.28 -9.88 10.59
C ALA A 283 23.37 -10.01 11.68
N LYS A 284 24.26 -11.02 11.53
CA LYS A 284 25.43 -11.16 12.40
C LYS A 284 26.39 -9.98 12.25
N LEU A 285 26.74 -9.62 11.00
CA LEU A 285 27.63 -8.48 10.73
C LEU A 285 27.04 -7.14 11.20
N ASP A 286 25.74 -6.96 11.02
CA ASP A 286 25.02 -5.76 11.49
C ASP A 286 25.09 -5.65 13.03
N ARG A 287 24.88 -6.77 13.74
CA ARG A 287 24.98 -6.85 15.20
C ARG A 287 26.41 -6.59 15.69
N ASP A 288 27.38 -7.29 15.10
CA ASP A 288 28.79 -7.21 15.47
C ASP A 288 29.38 -5.80 15.19
N GLY A 289 28.87 -5.12 14.15
CA GLY A 289 29.23 -3.76 13.77
C GLY A 289 28.47 -2.65 14.53
N GLY A 290 27.66 -2.99 15.56
CA GLY A 290 26.95 -2.00 16.38
C GLY A 290 25.66 -1.48 15.79
N GLY A 291 25.05 -2.18 14.83
CA GLY A 291 23.80 -1.80 14.15
C GLY A 291 22.59 -1.62 15.07
N GLY A 292 22.67 -2.11 16.32
CA GLY A 292 21.63 -1.91 17.34
C GLY A 292 21.33 -0.43 17.61
N ALA A 293 22.33 0.44 17.58
CA ALA A 293 22.15 1.89 17.74
C ALA A 293 21.28 2.51 16.61
N ALA A 294 21.24 1.87 15.44
CA ALA A 294 20.45 2.27 14.28
C ALA A 294 19.18 1.39 14.08
N GLY A 295 18.79 0.59 15.09
CA GLY A 295 17.65 -0.32 15.01
C GLY A 295 17.81 -1.42 13.97
N TYR A 296 19.03 -1.93 13.78
CA TYR A 296 19.38 -2.97 12.79
C TYR A 296 18.88 -2.65 11.38
N LYS A 297 19.13 -1.43 10.94
CA LYS A 297 18.62 -0.92 9.67
C LYS A 297 19.15 -1.69 8.47
N LEU A 298 20.40 -2.15 8.51
CA LEU A 298 20.99 -2.98 7.45
C LEU A 298 20.23 -4.30 7.31
N THR A 299 19.98 -5.00 8.41
CA THR A 299 19.21 -6.26 8.43
C THR A 299 17.78 -6.05 7.94
N ASN A 300 17.11 -5.01 8.42
CA ASN A 300 15.74 -4.67 8.03
C ASN A 300 15.60 -4.39 6.54
N GLU A 301 16.45 -3.52 5.97
CA GLU A 301 16.34 -3.17 4.55
C GLU A 301 16.80 -4.32 3.65
N THR A 302 17.86 -5.05 4.03
CA THR A 302 18.27 -6.25 3.30
C THR A 302 17.16 -7.30 3.31
N GLY A 303 16.56 -7.58 4.47
CA GLY A 303 15.46 -8.54 4.59
C GLY A 303 14.26 -8.15 3.74
N ARG A 304 13.88 -6.87 3.76
CA ARG A 304 12.79 -6.34 2.94
C ARG A 304 13.04 -6.57 1.44
N PHE A 305 14.17 -6.11 0.92
CA PHE A 305 14.45 -6.19 -0.52
C PHE A 305 14.79 -7.61 -0.97
N LEU A 306 15.38 -8.43 -0.11
CA LEU A 306 15.61 -9.85 -0.38
C LEU A 306 14.28 -10.60 -0.55
N ALA A 307 13.31 -10.41 0.36
CA ALA A 307 11.99 -11.02 0.24
C ALA A 307 11.26 -10.57 -1.03
N LEU A 308 11.34 -9.28 -1.38
CA LEU A 308 10.76 -8.76 -2.60
C LEU A 308 11.40 -9.35 -3.85
N TRP A 309 12.73 -9.42 -3.91
CA TRP A 309 13.46 -9.94 -5.06
C TRP A 309 13.30 -11.46 -5.20
N MET A 310 13.36 -12.21 -4.12
CA MET A 310 13.08 -13.66 -4.13
C MET A 310 11.66 -13.97 -4.61
N CYS A 311 10.70 -13.05 -4.39
CA CYS A 311 9.30 -13.18 -4.83
C CYS A 311 9.02 -12.37 -6.11
N TYR A 312 9.93 -12.43 -7.09
CA TYR A 312 9.76 -11.75 -8.37
C TYR A 312 8.46 -12.17 -9.09
N GLU A 313 7.89 -11.26 -9.86
CA GLU A 313 6.68 -11.54 -10.63
C GLU A 313 7.02 -12.40 -11.87
N ASP A 314 6.42 -13.57 -11.96
CA ASP A 314 6.43 -14.45 -13.12
C ASP A 314 5.00 -14.85 -13.51
N VAL A 315 4.85 -15.45 -14.68
CA VAL A 315 3.55 -15.92 -15.19
C VAL A 315 2.88 -16.90 -14.21
N ILE A 316 3.66 -17.72 -13.51
CA ILE A 316 3.20 -18.69 -12.52
C ILE A 316 2.56 -17.96 -11.33
N ARG A 317 3.22 -16.91 -10.81
CA ARG A 317 2.70 -16.10 -9.70
C ARG A 317 1.45 -15.34 -10.10
N VAL A 318 1.45 -14.76 -11.29
CA VAL A 318 0.27 -14.05 -11.82
C VAL A 318 -0.93 -15.01 -11.94
N ALA A 319 -0.71 -16.21 -12.48
CA ALA A 319 -1.75 -17.22 -12.61
C ALA A 319 -2.30 -17.68 -11.24
N ASP A 320 -1.39 -17.89 -10.25
CA ASP A 320 -1.78 -18.24 -8.89
C ASP A 320 -2.66 -17.15 -8.26
N LEU A 321 -2.21 -15.89 -8.27
CA LEU A 321 -2.96 -14.77 -7.68
C LEU A 321 -4.31 -14.55 -8.35
N LYS A 322 -4.38 -14.73 -9.69
CA LYS A 322 -5.62 -14.55 -10.45
C LYS A 322 -6.64 -15.70 -10.29
N SER A 323 -6.20 -16.86 -9.81
CA SER A 323 -7.06 -18.03 -9.59
C SER A 323 -7.40 -18.30 -8.11
N ARG A 324 -7.01 -17.43 -7.19
CA ARG A 324 -7.29 -17.56 -5.76
C ARG A 324 -8.75 -17.19 -5.44
N ARG A 325 -9.36 -17.94 -4.51
CA ARG A 325 -10.72 -17.67 -4.02
C ARG A 325 -10.88 -16.24 -3.48
N SER A 326 -9.91 -15.76 -2.70
CA SER A 326 -9.91 -14.41 -2.14
C SER A 326 -9.98 -13.31 -3.21
N ARG A 327 -9.44 -13.55 -4.42
CA ARG A 327 -9.59 -12.62 -5.54
C ARG A 327 -11.04 -12.54 -6.03
N PHE A 328 -11.70 -13.68 -6.21
CA PHE A 328 -13.09 -13.72 -6.65
C PHE A 328 -14.01 -13.06 -5.62
N GLU A 329 -13.80 -13.33 -4.35
CA GLU A 329 -14.53 -12.69 -3.24
C GLU A 329 -14.33 -11.18 -3.24
N ARG A 330 -13.07 -10.71 -3.39
CA ARG A 330 -12.75 -9.28 -3.48
C ARG A 330 -13.43 -8.62 -4.68
N VAL A 331 -13.32 -9.19 -5.89
CA VAL A 331 -13.96 -8.62 -7.09
C VAL A 331 -15.48 -8.55 -6.93
N ARG A 332 -16.12 -9.60 -6.38
CA ARG A 332 -17.56 -9.56 -6.08
C ARG A 332 -17.92 -8.43 -5.11
N ALA A 333 -17.11 -8.22 -4.10
CA ALA A 333 -17.29 -7.12 -3.14
C ALA A 333 -17.09 -5.74 -3.82
N GLU A 334 -16.05 -5.60 -4.65
CA GLU A 334 -15.75 -4.36 -5.38
C GLU A 334 -16.90 -3.94 -6.32
N VAL A 335 -17.54 -4.90 -6.99
CA VAL A 335 -18.68 -4.62 -7.88
C VAL A 335 -20.03 -4.70 -7.16
N GLN A 336 -20.05 -4.93 -5.85
CA GLN A 336 -21.25 -5.06 -5.01
C GLN A 336 -22.27 -6.07 -5.53
N ALA A 337 -21.80 -7.16 -6.14
CA ALA A 337 -22.67 -8.19 -6.70
C ALA A 337 -23.39 -8.97 -5.59
N LYS A 338 -24.68 -9.17 -5.75
CA LYS A 338 -25.47 -10.02 -4.85
C LYS A 338 -25.03 -11.49 -4.96
N PRO A 339 -25.33 -12.33 -3.94
CA PRO A 339 -24.91 -13.74 -3.94
C PRO A 339 -25.37 -14.54 -5.17
N ASP A 340 -26.54 -14.23 -5.70
CA ASP A 340 -27.20 -14.86 -6.87
C ASP A 340 -26.83 -14.21 -8.21
N GLU A 341 -26.17 -13.05 -8.20
CA GLU A 341 -25.76 -12.39 -9.44
C GLU A 341 -24.49 -13.03 -10.03
N PRO A 342 -24.50 -13.42 -11.32
CA PRO A 342 -23.32 -13.94 -11.98
C PRO A 342 -22.29 -12.82 -12.26
N VAL A 343 -21.06 -13.00 -11.77
CA VAL A 343 -19.94 -12.09 -12.06
C VAL A 343 -19.01 -12.74 -13.06
N HIS A 344 -18.78 -12.07 -14.19
CA HIS A 344 -17.84 -12.52 -15.21
C HIS A 344 -16.53 -11.73 -15.12
N ILE A 345 -15.43 -12.43 -14.84
CA ILE A 345 -14.10 -11.85 -14.78
C ILE A 345 -13.32 -12.28 -16.01
N VAL A 346 -12.88 -11.31 -16.81
CA VAL A 346 -12.06 -11.54 -18.01
C VAL A 346 -10.72 -10.86 -17.81
N GLU A 347 -9.65 -11.63 -17.95
CA GLU A 347 -8.27 -11.14 -17.88
C GLU A 347 -7.72 -11.00 -19.29
N TYR A 348 -7.21 -9.83 -19.60
CA TYR A 348 -6.43 -9.64 -20.82
C TYR A 348 -4.96 -9.91 -20.54
N LEU A 349 -4.43 -10.94 -21.15
CA LEU A 349 -3.03 -11.35 -21.03
C LEU A 349 -2.36 -11.21 -22.40
N LYS A 350 -1.14 -10.73 -22.43
CA LYS A 350 -0.36 -10.58 -23.66
C LYS A 350 1.08 -11.10 -23.46
N PRO A 351 1.25 -12.42 -23.23
CA PRO A 351 2.58 -12.98 -23.08
C PRO A 351 3.38 -12.83 -24.37
N GLY A 352 4.61 -12.38 -24.25
CA GLY A 352 5.59 -12.39 -25.32
C GLY A 352 6.50 -13.61 -25.26
N VAL A 353 7.46 -13.66 -26.17
CA VAL A 353 8.46 -14.74 -26.23
C VAL A 353 9.25 -14.84 -24.92
N GLU A 354 9.59 -13.71 -24.32
CA GLU A 354 10.39 -13.67 -23.09
C GLU A 354 9.63 -14.24 -21.90
N GLU A 355 8.34 -13.92 -21.73
CA GLU A 355 7.50 -14.42 -20.66
C GLU A 355 7.31 -15.95 -20.76
N VAL A 356 7.18 -16.46 -21.99
CA VAL A 356 7.11 -17.91 -22.23
C VAL A 356 8.47 -18.56 -21.97
N ALA A 357 9.54 -17.97 -22.48
CA ALA A 357 10.90 -18.48 -22.28
C ALA A 357 11.31 -18.51 -20.80
N ALA A 358 10.86 -17.52 -20.02
CA ALA A 358 11.18 -17.39 -18.59
C ALA A 358 10.72 -18.60 -17.75
N VAL A 359 9.62 -19.27 -18.11
CA VAL A 359 9.08 -20.45 -17.40
C VAL A 359 9.60 -21.77 -17.91
N LEU A 360 10.37 -21.78 -19.00
CA LEU A 360 11.02 -22.97 -19.54
C LEU A 360 12.36 -23.26 -18.83
N PRO A 361 12.85 -24.50 -18.86
CA PRO A 361 14.22 -24.81 -18.44
C PRO A 361 15.27 -24.00 -19.23
N PRO A 362 16.45 -23.68 -18.67
CA PRO A 362 17.42 -22.74 -19.27
C PRO A 362 17.86 -23.10 -20.69
N ARG A 363 17.99 -24.38 -21.01
CA ARG A 363 18.36 -24.83 -22.35
C ARG A 363 17.28 -24.54 -23.39
N LEU A 364 16.02 -24.83 -23.07
CA LEU A 364 14.86 -24.56 -23.93
C LEU A 364 14.59 -23.05 -24.05
N SER A 365 14.74 -22.31 -22.97
CA SER A 365 14.62 -20.85 -22.96
C SER A 365 15.63 -20.21 -23.92
N ARG A 366 16.90 -20.58 -23.85
CA ARG A 366 17.96 -20.08 -24.75
C ARG A 366 17.71 -20.46 -26.21
N TRP A 367 17.23 -21.67 -26.47
CA TRP A 367 16.86 -22.09 -27.81
C TRP A 367 15.72 -21.22 -28.37
N LEU A 368 14.63 -21.02 -27.60
CA LEU A 368 13.46 -20.25 -28.01
C LEU A 368 13.81 -18.78 -28.24
N THR A 369 14.51 -18.15 -27.31
CA THR A 369 14.91 -16.73 -27.43
C THR A 369 15.90 -16.52 -28.58
N GLY A 370 16.86 -17.43 -28.77
CA GLY A 370 17.80 -17.39 -29.89
C GLY A 370 17.11 -17.60 -31.25
N TRP A 371 16.12 -18.49 -31.33
CA TRP A 371 15.31 -18.67 -32.52
C TRP A 371 14.50 -17.42 -32.84
N ALA A 372 13.81 -16.84 -31.84
CA ALA A 372 13.02 -15.62 -32.02
C ALA A 372 13.88 -14.42 -32.43
N ALA A 373 15.06 -14.27 -31.85
CA ALA A 373 16.01 -13.21 -32.20
C ALA A 373 16.48 -13.33 -33.67
N ARG A 374 16.89 -14.54 -34.10
CA ARG A 374 17.30 -14.77 -35.51
C ARG A 374 16.19 -14.48 -36.50
N LYS A 375 14.93 -14.65 -36.11
CA LYS A 375 13.76 -14.37 -36.96
C LYS A 375 13.23 -12.94 -36.85
N GLY A 376 13.81 -12.10 -35.97
CA GLY A 376 13.32 -10.73 -35.71
C GLY A 376 11.91 -10.71 -35.08
N LEU A 377 11.57 -11.74 -34.31
CA LEU A 377 10.24 -11.97 -33.77
C LEU A 377 10.13 -11.65 -32.26
N THR A 378 11.22 -11.29 -31.60
CA THR A 378 11.29 -11.09 -30.15
C THR A 378 10.21 -10.11 -29.66
N ASP A 379 10.04 -8.98 -30.34
CA ASP A 379 9.04 -7.95 -29.97
C ASP A 379 7.72 -8.07 -30.74
N LYS A 380 7.67 -8.92 -31.77
CA LYS A 380 6.50 -9.06 -32.65
C LYS A 380 5.58 -10.21 -32.25
N LEU A 381 6.12 -11.26 -31.67
CA LEU A 381 5.37 -12.44 -31.23
C LEU A 381 4.80 -12.22 -29.84
N ASN A 382 3.70 -11.47 -29.80
CA ASN A 382 2.88 -11.30 -28.62
C ASN A 382 1.49 -11.85 -28.90
N VAL A 383 1.03 -12.82 -28.13
CA VAL A 383 -0.32 -13.38 -28.29
C VAL A 383 -1.25 -12.74 -27.25
N GLY A 384 -2.08 -11.83 -27.74
CA GLY A 384 -3.17 -11.28 -26.91
C GLY A 384 -4.24 -12.34 -26.71
N MET A 385 -4.53 -12.68 -25.44
CA MET A 385 -5.57 -13.64 -25.09
C MET A 385 -6.51 -13.08 -24.03
N TYR A 386 -7.78 -13.36 -24.19
CA TYR A 386 -8.82 -13.10 -23.19
C TYR A 386 -9.09 -14.37 -22.42
N VAL A 387 -8.74 -14.39 -21.15
CA VAL A 387 -8.98 -15.55 -20.28
C VAL A 387 -10.16 -15.24 -19.37
N LYS A 388 -11.29 -15.89 -19.59
CA LYS A 388 -12.47 -15.76 -18.71
C LYS A 388 -12.25 -16.64 -17.48
N THR A 389 -11.75 -16.03 -16.40
CA THR A 389 -11.34 -16.75 -15.18
C THR A 389 -12.52 -17.36 -14.42
N THR A 390 -13.74 -16.89 -14.68
CA THR A 390 -15.00 -17.46 -14.15
C THR A 390 -15.57 -18.59 -15.02
N SER A 391 -14.93 -18.97 -16.13
CA SER A 391 -15.26 -20.17 -16.89
C SER A 391 -14.40 -21.34 -16.42
N LEU A 392 -14.92 -22.57 -16.52
CA LEU A 392 -14.19 -23.78 -16.14
C LEU A 392 -12.84 -23.88 -16.88
N PHE A 393 -12.86 -23.65 -18.20
CA PHE A 393 -11.65 -23.76 -19.03
C PHE A 393 -10.59 -22.70 -18.67
N GLY A 394 -10.99 -21.41 -18.58
CA GLY A 394 -10.08 -20.32 -18.21
C GLY A 394 -9.52 -20.48 -16.78
N PHE A 395 -10.36 -20.95 -15.84
CA PHE A 395 -9.91 -21.26 -14.49
C PHE A 395 -8.88 -22.39 -14.47
N LEU A 396 -9.14 -23.50 -15.18
CA LEU A 396 -8.23 -24.64 -15.26
C LEU A 396 -6.90 -24.26 -15.93
N GLN A 397 -6.91 -23.43 -16.98
CA GLN A 397 -5.68 -22.91 -17.58
C GLN A 397 -4.79 -22.19 -16.55
N LEU A 398 -5.38 -21.25 -15.77
CA LEU A 398 -4.63 -20.54 -14.74
C LEU A 398 -4.17 -21.48 -13.61
N ARG A 399 -5.01 -22.44 -13.20
CA ARG A 399 -4.63 -23.41 -12.16
C ARG A 399 -3.49 -24.33 -12.61
N THR A 400 -3.46 -24.74 -13.87
CA THR A 400 -2.36 -25.52 -14.45
C THR A 400 -1.06 -24.71 -14.45
N LEU A 401 -1.10 -23.44 -14.90
CA LEU A 401 0.04 -22.54 -14.81
C LEU A 401 0.50 -22.33 -13.36
N ALA A 402 -0.41 -22.10 -12.44
CA ALA A 402 -0.11 -21.95 -11.02
C ALA A 402 0.52 -23.22 -10.42
N ALA A 403 0.11 -24.41 -10.85
CA ALA A 403 0.68 -25.70 -10.42
C ALA A 403 2.15 -25.86 -10.83
N MET A 404 2.61 -25.16 -11.88
CA MET A 404 4.03 -25.10 -12.27
C MET A 404 4.91 -24.48 -11.18
N ARG A 405 4.35 -23.92 -10.11
CA ARG A 405 5.10 -23.46 -8.93
C ARG A 405 6.09 -24.50 -8.43
N ARG A 406 5.73 -25.79 -8.47
CA ARG A 406 6.61 -26.89 -8.07
C ARG A 406 7.86 -27.01 -8.95
N LEU A 407 7.78 -26.57 -10.21
CA LEU A 407 8.87 -26.60 -11.19
C LEU A 407 9.63 -25.28 -11.28
N ARG A 408 9.22 -24.23 -10.56
CA ARG A 408 9.81 -22.89 -10.65
C ARG A 408 11.32 -22.87 -10.48
N ARG A 409 11.86 -23.73 -9.57
CA ARG A 409 13.32 -23.84 -9.35
C ARG A 409 14.09 -24.35 -10.57
N MET A 410 13.39 -24.92 -11.56
CA MET A 410 13.97 -25.42 -12.80
C MET A 410 13.84 -24.41 -13.95
N THR A 411 13.16 -23.29 -13.76
CA THR A 411 12.91 -22.30 -14.81
C THR A 411 14.14 -21.44 -15.09
N ALA A 412 14.23 -20.93 -16.33
CA ALA A 412 15.29 -20.01 -16.72
C ALA A 412 15.30 -18.75 -15.84
N ARG A 413 14.14 -18.19 -15.54
CA ARG A 413 14.01 -17.01 -14.67
C ARG A 413 14.62 -17.23 -13.29
N TYR A 414 14.39 -18.39 -12.68
CA TYR A 414 15.01 -18.74 -11.40
C TYR A 414 16.54 -18.76 -11.49
N HIS A 415 17.06 -19.41 -12.53
CA HIS A 415 18.51 -19.49 -12.75
C HIS A 415 19.16 -18.15 -13.10
N ASP A 416 18.41 -17.19 -13.63
CA ASP A 416 18.90 -15.85 -13.93
C ASP A 416 18.88 -14.92 -12.72
N GLU A 417 17.91 -15.09 -11.81
CA GLU A 417 17.75 -14.18 -10.64
C GLU A 417 18.58 -14.61 -9.44
N GLN A 418 18.70 -15.93 -9.17
CA GLN A 418 19.39 -16.40 -7.96
C GLN A 418 20.87 -16.00 -7.90
N PRO A 419 21.67 -16.12 -8.97
CA PRO A 419 23.07 -15.67 -8.94
C PRO A 419 23.22 -14.16 -8.69
N LEU A 420 22.28 -13.36 -9.17
CA LEU A 420 22.30 -11.92 -8.94
C LEU A 420 21.96 -11.56 -7.50
N ILE A 421 21.01 -12.26 -6.90
CA ILE A 421 20.69 -12.12 -5.47
C ILE A 421 21.93 -12.50 -4.65
N ASP A 422 22.59 -13.63 -4.95
CA ASP A 422 23.77 -14.08 -4.21
C ASP A 422 24.95 -13.10 -4.38
N ARG A 423 25.15 -12.53 -5.58
CA ARG A 423 26.15 -11.47 -5.85
C ARG A 423 25.88 -10.22 -5.01
N TRP A 424 24.63 -9.74 -5.00
CA TRP A 424 24.23 -8.57 -4.21
C TRP A 424 24.46 -8.80 -2.70
N LEU A 425 24.07 -9.96 -2.17
CA LEU A 425 24.30 -10.32 -0.78
C LEU A 425 25.79 -10.45 -0.43
N ALA A 426 26.61 -10.94 -1.37
CA ALA A 426 28.05 -11.01 -1.21
C ALA A 426 28.68 -9.61 -1.11
N ALA A 427 28.24 -8.67 -1.96
CA ALA A 427 28.70 -7.28 -1.90
C ALA A 427 28.31 -6.61 -0.57
N ILE A 428 27.08 -6.83 -0.08
CA ILE A 428 26.66 -6.33 1.24
C ILE A 428 27.54 -6.88 2.35
N ARG A 429 27.80 -8.20 2.37
CA ARG A 429 28.67 -8.84 3.39
C ARG A 429 30.09 -8.28 3.36
N ALA A 430 30.65 -8.15 2.16
CA ALA A 430 32.00 -7.60 1.99
C ALA A 430 32.10 -6.14 2.48
N ALA A 431 31.07 -5.33 2.26
CA ALA A 431 31.01 -3.97 2.74
C ALA A 431 30.76 -3.90 4.25
N ALA A 432 29.86 -4.72 4.80
CA ALA A 432 29.52 -4.72 6.23
C ALA A 432 30.70 -5.06 7.14
N GLY A 433 31.67 -5.84 6.64
CA GLY A 433 32.91 -6.08 7.35
C GLY A 433 33.85 -4.85 7.48
N ARG A 434 33.55 -3.76 6.78
CA ARG A 434 34.35 -2.53 6.77
C ARG A 434 33.55 -1.32 7.26
N ASP A 435 32.38 -1.10 6.70
CA ASP A 435 31.51 0.05 6.99
C ASP A 435 30.03 -0.32 6.81
N LEU A 436 29.23 -0.21 7.86
CA LEU A 436 27.80 -0.52 7.83
C LEU A 436 27.00 0.47 6.97
N GLY A 437 27.45 1.71 6.85
CA GLY A 437 26.81 2.72 6.00
C GLY A 437 26.95 2.37 4.52
N LEU A 438 28.14 1.93 4.09
CA LEU A 438 28.37 1.44 2.74
C LEU A 438 27.51 0.18 2.46
N ALA A 439 27.50 -0.77 3.40
CA ALA A 439 26.68 -1.97 3.26
C ALA A 439 25.19 -1.65 3.13
N LEU A 440 24.69 -0.67 3.89
CA LEU A 440 23.32 -0.21 3.83
C LEU A 440 22.99 0.40 2.46
N GLU A 441 23.86 1.23 1.88
CA GLU A 441 23.59 1.82 0.57
C GLU A 441 23.59 0.76 -0.55
N ILE A 442 24.45 -0.27 -0.46
CA ILE A 442 24.41 -1.43 -1.36
C ILE A 442 23.09 -2.22 -1.16
N ALA A 443 22.67 -2.44 0.09
CA ALA A 443 21.41 -3.13 0.40
C ALA A 443 20.21 -2.37 -0.20
N LEU A 444 20.20 -1.05 -0.09
CA LEU A 444 19.16 -0.18 -0.64
C LEU A 444 19.09 -0.21 -2.18
N CYS A 445 20.15 -0.65 -2.89
CA CYS A 445 20.11 -0.85 -4.34
C CYS A 445 19.13 -1.99 -4.74
N GLY A 446 18.82 -2.93 -3.85
CA GLY A 446 17.75 -3.93 -4.07
C GLY A 446 16.39 -3.31 -4.40
N ARG A 447 16.16 -2.06 -4.01
CA ARG A 447 14.98 -1.26 -4.36
C ARG A 447 14.81 -1.02 -5.87
N LEU A 448 15.90 -1.06 -6.64
CA LEU A 448 15.86 -0.89 -8.09
C LEU A 448 15.22 -2.09 -8.78
N ILE A 449 15.32 -3.29 -8.20
CA ILE A 449 14.81 -4.52 -8.82
C ILE A 449 13.31 -4.62 -8.61
N LYS A 450 12.55 -4.24 -9.63
CA LYS A 450 11.08 -4.27 -9.59
C LYS A 450 10.46 -4.35 -10.98
N GLY A 451 9.17 -4.68 -11.02
CA GLY A 451 8.38 -4.73 -12.25
C GLY A 451 8.63 -6.01 -13.07
N TYR A 452 8.10 -6.01 -14.27
CA TYR A 452 8.20 -7.11 -15.25
C TYR A 452 8.48 -6.54 -16.66
N GLY A 453 8.83 -7.42 -17.61
CA GLY A 453 9.09 -7.04 -19.00
C GLY A 453 10.16 -5.96 -19.13
N GLU A 454 9.90 -4.96 -19.94
CA GLU A 454 10.83 -3.84 -20.23
C GLU A 454 11.21 -3.05 -18.98
N THR A 455 10.27 -2.82 -18.07
CA THR A 455 10.54 -2.11 -16.80
C THR A 455 11.57 -2.86 -15.96
N HIS A 456 11.43 -4.19 -15.86
CA HIS A 456 12.40 -5.02 -15.14
C HIS A 456 13.76 -5.02 -15.81
N ARG A 457 13.82 -5.12 -17.14
CA ARG A 457 15.09 -5.09 -17.90
C ARG A 457 15.88 -3.80 -17.64
N ARG A 458 15.21 -2.66 -17.70
CA ARG A 458 15.84 -1.35 -17.42
C ARG A 458 16.29 -1.23 -15.98
N ALA A 459 15.44 -1.59 -15.03
CA ALA A 459 15.73 -1.56 -13.61
C ALA A 459 16.94 -2.46 -13.26
N LYS A 460 16.98 -3.68 -13.78
CA LYS A 460 18.09 -4.61 -13.64
C LYS A 460 19.39 -4.07 -14.24
N ALA A 461 19.31 -3.41 -15.40
CA ALA A 461 20.48 -2.81 -16.03
C ALA A 461 21.05 -1.65 -15.21
N ASN A 462 20.20 -0.78 -14.66
CA ASN A 462 20.64 0.31 -13.78
C ASN A 462 21.24 -0.25 -12.48
N PHE A 463 20.64 -1.29 -11.92
CA PHE A 463 21.20 -1.99 -10.76
C PHE A 463 22.60 -2.56 -11.05
N LEU A 464 22.75 -3.32 -12.14
CA LEU A 464 24.03 -3.91 -12.54
C LEU A 464 25.07 -2.82 -12.80
N ARG A 465 24.68 -1.73 -13.43
CA ARG A 465 25.60 -0.59 -13.69
C ARG A 465 26.19 -0.03 -12.39
N ILE A 466 25.36 0.14 -11.35
CA ILE A 466 25.83 0.59 -10.03
C ILE A 466 26.74 -0.47 -9.38
N MET A 467 26.33 -1.74 -9.44
CA MET A 467 27.12 -2.84 -8.88
C MET A 467 28.50 -2.93 -9.52
N ASP A 468 28.55 -2.96 -10.86
CA ASP A 468 29.78 -3.13 -11.63
C ASP A 468 30.75 -1.95 -11.47
N THR A 469 30.23 -0.73 -11.36
CA THR A 469 31.05 0.48 -11.42
C THR A 469 31.40 1.08 -10.07
N ILE A 470 30.52 0.97 -9.07
CA ILE A 470 30.72 1.60 -7.76
C ILE A 470 30.83 0.57 -6.64
N ALA A 471 29.87 -0.36 -6.53
CA ALA A 471 29.81 -1.25 -5.38
C ALA A 471 30.98 -2.24 -5.36
N GLU A 472 31.31 -2.82 -6.50
CA GLU A 472 32.42 -3.80 -6.67
C GLU A 472 33.60 -3.24 -7.45
N GLY A 473 33.38 -2.17 -8.24
CA GLY A 473 34.39 -1.50 -9.06
C GLY A 473 34.81 -0.14 -8.51
N GLY A 474 35.68 0.53 -9.29
CA GLY A 474 36.11 1.91 -9.03
C GLY A 474 37.04 2.08 -7.83
N THR A 475 37.79 3.18 -7.84
CA THR A 475 38.68 3.60 -6.74
C THR A 475 38.05 4.82 -6.09
N PHE A 476 37.81 4.74 -4.77
CA PHE A 476 37.23 5.84 -3.99
C PHE A 476 38.17 6.20 -2.84
N ALA A 477 38.15 7.45 -2.44
CA ALA A 477 39.00 7.95 -1.37
C ALA A 477 38.70 7.30 0.00
N SER A 478 37.45 6.89 0.22
CA SER A 478 36.99 6.21 1.43
C SER A 478 35.71 5.44 1.18
N ASP A 479 35.35 4.52 2.11
CA ASP A 479 34.08 3.80 2.07
C ASP A 479 32.88 4.76 2.25
N VAL A 480 33.03 5.86 2.99
CA VAL A 480 32.03 6.92 3.12
C VAL A 480 31.79 7.62 1.77
N ALA A 481 32.86 7.96 1.03
CA ALA A 481 32.71 8.55 -0.30
C ALA A 481 32.06 7.59 -1.29
N ARG A 482 32.42 6.30 -1.21
CA ARG A 482 31.79 5.24 -2.01
C ARG A 482 30.30 5.11 -1.69
N ALA A 483 29.90 5.11 -0.41
CA ALA A 483 28.51 5.07 0.02
C ALA A 483 27.70 6.26 -0.50
N ALA A 484 28.28 7.47 -0.44
CA ALA A 484 27.66 8.67 -0.98
C ALA A 484 27.43 8.58 -2.50
N ALA A 485 28.43 8.04 -3.24
CA ALA A 485 28.32 7.82 -4.69
C ALA A 485 27.21 6.78 -5.02
N ILE A 486 27.12 5.67 -4.29
CA ILE A 486 26.06 4.66 -4.47
C ILE A 486 24.69 5.30 -4.20
N LYS A 487 24.56 6.06 -3.13
CA LYS A 487 23.32 6.77 -2.79
C LYS A 487 22.86 7.68 -3.93
N ALA A 488 23.76 8.55 -4.42
CA ALA A 488 23.48 9.49 -5.50
C ALA A 488 23.08 8.74 -6.79
N ALA A 489 23.84 7.71 -7.18
CA ALA A 489 23.55 6.89 -8.36
C ALA A 489 22.21 6.16 -8.25
N ARG A 490 21.89 5.58 -7.07
CA ARG A 490 20.60 4.93 -6.82
C ARG A 490 19.43 5.91 -6.90
N GLU A 491 19.54 7.08 -6.29
CA GLU A 491 18.51 8.13 -6.35
C GLU A 491 18.32 8.65 -7.77
N ALA A 492 19.40 8.85 -8.53
CA ALA A 492 19.35 9.20 -9.94
C ALA A 492 18.66 8.13 -10.81
N ALA A 493 18.96 6.84 -10.57
CA ALA A 493 18.32 5.70 -11.26
C ALA A 493 16.82 5.57 -10.91
N LEU A 494 16.43 5.90 -9.67
CA LEU A 494 15.03 5.90 -9.25
C LEU A 494 14.25 7.09 -9.87
N ALA A 495 14.90 8.23 -10.05
CA ALA A 495 14.30 9.44 -10.62
C ALA A 495 14.19 9.37 -12.16
N ASP A 496 15.07 8.63 -12.82
CA ASP A 496 15.06 8.41 -14.29
C ASP A 496 15.34 6.94 -14.62
N PRO A 497 14.30 6.13 -14.83
CA PRO A 497 14.44 4.72 -15.18
C PRO A 497 15.11 4.46 -16.54
N GLU A 498 15.17 5.45 -17.42
CA GLU A 498 15.91 5.36 -18.68
C GLU A 498 17.44 5.39 -18.46
N GLY A 499 17.88 5.78 -17.25
CA GLY A 499 19.27 5.74 -16.83
C GLY A 499 20.13 6.94 -17.23
N ARG A 500 19.55 7.99 -17.83
CA ARG A 500 20.31 9.19 -18.23
C ARG A 500 20.86 9.93 -17.01
N LYS A 501 20.01 10.12 -15.98
CA LYS A 501 20.46 10.73 -14.71
C LYS A 501 21.46 9.86 -13.97
N LEU A 502 21.35 8.54 -14.08
CA LEU A 502 22.34 7.61 -13.54
C LEU A 502 23.71 7.83 -14.20
N GLU A 503 23.77 7.86 -15.54
CA GLU A 503 25.04 8.08 -16.22
C GLU A 503 25.66 9.44 -15.89
N GLN A 504 24.87 10.51 -15.76
CA GLN A 504 25.33 11.82 -15.27
C GLN A 504 25.90 11.74 -13.84
N SER A 505 25.25 10.99 -12.95
CA SER A 505 25.73 10.78 -11.59
C SER A 505 27.03 9.97 -11.55
N LEU A 506 27.20 9.00 -12.45
CA LEU A 506 28.42 8.20 -12.59
C LEU A 506 29.58 9.04 -13.17
N GLU A 507 29.30 9.87 -14.15
CA GLU A 507 30.28 10.78 -14.75
C GLU A 507 30.83 11.79 -13.70
N ALA A 508 29.96 12.27 -12.82
CA ALA A 508 30.36 13.18 -11.72
C ALA A 508 31.38 12.57 -10.75
N VAL A 509 31.46 11.23 -10.67
CA VAL A 509 32.44 10.49 -9.86
C VAL A 509 33.56 9.87 -10.70
N GLY A 510 33.74 10.34 -11.95
CA GLY A 510 34.84 9.94 -12.84
C GLY A 510 34.63 8.60 -13.58
N ILE A 511 33.42 8.06 -13.60
CA ILE A 511 33.08 6.81 -14.34
C ILE A 511 32.61 7.18 -15.73
N ALA A 512 33.23 6.60 -16.75
CA ALA A 512 32.88 6.86 -18.15
C ALA A 512 31.41 6.50 -18.43
N PRO A 513 30.63 7.42 -19.04
CA PRO A 513 29.24 7.19 -19.36
C PRO A 513 29.07 6.12 -20.46
N GLN A 514 28.03 5.32 -20.36
CA GLN A 514 27.63 4.41 -21.43
C GLN A 514 26.74 5.15 -22.45
N PRO A 515 26.88 4.85 -23.75
CA PRO A 515 25.99 5.44 -24.74
C PRO A 515 24.53 5.11 -24.44
N PRO A 516 23.59 6.06 -24.64
CA PRO A 516 22.18 5.83 -24.41
C PRO A 516 21.70 4.66 -25.25
N ARG A 517 20.92 3.76 -24.64
CA ARG A 517 20.32 2.63 -25.35
C ARG A 517 19.40 3.16 -26.45
N ALA A 518 19.70 2.82 -27.70
CA ALA A 518 18.86 3.16 -28.82
C ALA A 518 17.47 2.50 -28.62
N LYS A 519 16.43 3.32 -28.51
CA LYS A 519 15.06 2.79 -28.61
C LYS A 519 14.84 2.42 -30.09
N PRO A 520 14.41 1.20 -30.39
CA PRO A 520 13.97 0.92 -31.74
C PRO A 520 12.80 1.84 -32.08
N LEU A 521 12.95 2.67 -33.10
CA LEU A 521 11.87 3.51 -33.61
C LEU A 521 10.82 2.59 -34.24
N THR A 522 9.74 2.35 -33.51
CA THR A 522 8.61 1.57 -33.99
C THR A 522 7.71 2.51 -34.79
N PHE A 523 7.85 2.52 -36.10
CA PHE A 523 6.91 3.24 -36.97
C PHE A 523 5.60 2.46 -37.02
N PHE A 524 4.57 2.98 -36.37
CA PHE A 524 3.21 2.51 -36.57
C PHE A 524 2.76 2.99 -37.97
N ARG A 525 2.80 2.13 -38.98
CA ARG A 525 2.04 2.37 -40.20
C ARG A 525 0.56 2.41 -39.81
N ARG A 526 -0.06 3.58 -39.98
CA ARG A 526 -1.53 3.69 -39.91
C ARG A 526 -2.07 2.72 -41.00
N PRO A 527 -3.00 1.80 -40.65
CA PRO A 527 -3.62 1.00 -41.69
C PRO A 527 -4.28 1.94 -42.70
N PRO A 528 -4.19 1.66 -44.02
CA PRO A 528 -4.90 2.44 -45.04
C PRO A 528 -6.39 2.44 -44.67
N GLY A 529 -6.99 3.63 -44.73
CA GLY A 529 -8.29 3.95 -44.21
C GLY A 529 -9.36 2.91 -44.49
N GLY A 530 -9.84 2.27 -43.42
CA GLY A 530 -11.11 1.56 -43.43
C GLY A 530 -12.22 2.58 -43.21
N GLU A 531 -13.14 2.64 -44.14
CA GLU A 531 -14.35 3.45 -44.09
C GLU A 531 -15.11 3.28 -42.79
N LYS A 532 -15.52 4.41 -42.22
CA LYS A 532 -16.49 4.47 -41.14
C LYS A 532 -17.77 3.79 -41.61
N ARG A 533 -18.07 2.60 -41.11
CA ARG A 533 -19.45 2.12 -41.07
C ARG A 533 -20.11 2.77 -39.85
N ALA A 534 -20.99 3.73 -40.14
CA ALA A 534 -21.99 4.22 -39.23
C ALA A 534 -23.05 3.12 -39.03
N ALA A 535 -23.28 2.74 -37.79
CA ALA A 535 -24.55 2.29 -37.22
C ALA A 535 -24.39 2.24 -35.70
#